data_adb06cffe14b76b7c93afabd6c417234
#
_entry.id   adb06cffe14b76b7c93afabd6c417234
#
_cell.length_a   1.000
_cell.length_b   1.000
_cell.length_c   1.000
_cell.angle_alpha   90.00
_cell.angle_beta   90.00
_cell.angle_gamma   90.00
#
_symmetry.space_group_name_H-M   'P 1'
#
loop_
_entity.id
_entity.type
_entity.pdbx_description
1 polymer ?
#
loop_
_entity_poly.entity_id
_entity_poly.type
_entity_poly.pdbx_seq_one_letter_code
_entity_poly.pdbx_strand_id
1 'polypeptide(L)'
;GSNSKMLSSDILTEFRGRGDEIRMNPLTFAEFYSAYEGDKRNAWREYYTYGGMPFVLSLKTHEERSKYLKDLFSKTYISDVLEHNKIENNQDVLEELLNFVSSAIGSLTNPNKLCNTFRSMRQVRVAPATISKYLDYFIDAFILNKAYRYDIKGKKYIDTPLKYYFSDV
;
A
#
# COMPACT_ATOMS: atom_id res chain seq x y z
N GLY A 1 -5.86 2.86 15.55
CA GLY A 1 -6.08 1.60 14.83
C GLY A 1 -5.29 1.52 13.54
N SER A 2 -4.93 0.35 13.14
CA SER A 2 -4.03 0.08 12.03
C SER A 2 -4.62 0.33 10.63
N ASN A 3 -5.95 0.48 10.52
CA ASN A 3 -6.66 0.65 9.23
C ASN A 3 -7.66 1.78 9.33
N SER A 4 -7.17 2.98 9.21
CA SER A 4 -7.88 4.18 9.57
C SER A 4 -9.10 4.46 8.71
N LYS A 5 -9.08 4.23 7.39
CA LYS A 5 -10.25 4.54 6.57
C LYS A 5 -11.35 3.50 6.71
N MET A 6 -11.00 2.27 6.95
CA MET A 6 -11.94 1.19 7.25
C MET A 6 -12.56 1.36 8.63
N LEU A 7 -11.75 1.72 9.65
CA LEU A 7 -12.24 2.03 11.00
C LEU A 7 -12.90 3.40 11.09
N SER A 8 -12.42 4.41 10.34
CA SER A 8 -13.01 5.74 10.40
C SER A 8 -14.39 5.81 9.77
N SER A 9 -14.68 5.04 8.71
CA SER A 9 -16.03 4.98 8.15
C SER A 9 -17.03 4.38 9.14
N ASP A 10 -16.66 3.31 9.86
CA ASP A 10 -17.50 2.69 10.86
C ASP A 10 -17.64 3.58 12.10
N ILE A 11 -16.55 4.15 12.59
CA ILE A 11 -16.53 5.07 13.73
C ILE A 11 -17.24 6.39 13.40
N LEU A 12 -16.99 6.99 12.24
CA LEU A 12 -17.68 8.22 11.83
C LEU A 12 -19.18 8.02 11.66
N THR A 13 -19.61 6.83 11.25
CA THR A 13 -21.03 6.47 11.20
C THR A 13 -21.62 6.36 12.60
N GLU A 14 -20.91 5.75 13.55
CA GLU A 14 -21.35 5.66 14.96
C GLU A 14 -21.34 7.05 15.66
N PHE A 15 -20.31 7.85 15.46
CA PHE A 15 -20.17 9.18 16.07
C PHE A 15 -20.91 10.30 15.32
N ARG A 16 -21.62 10.00 14.23
CA ARG A 16 -22.42 10.95 13.45
C ARG A 16 -21.68 12.25 13.10
N GLY A 17 -20.42 12.11 12.67
CA GLY A 17 -19.61 13.25 12.23
C GLY A 17 -19.01 14.10 13.37
N ARG A 18 -18.96 13.60 14.60
CA ARG A 18 -18.36 14.28 15.76
C ARG A 18 -16.93 13.85 16.06
N GLY A 19 -16.16 13.48 15.07
CA GLY A 19 -14.77 13.06 15.23
C GLY A 19 -13.86 13.78 14.25
N ASP A 20 -12.63 14.06 14.68
CA ASP A 20 -11.57 14.52 13.80
C ASP A 20 -10.68 13.33 13.41
N GLU A 21 -10.30 13.25 12.13
CA GLU A 21 -9.37 12.25 11.61
C GLU A 21 -7.96 12.86 11.54
N ILE A 22 -7.04 12.26 12.28
CA ILE A 22 -5.59 12.58 12.17
C ILE A 22 -4.92 11.48 11.41
N ARG A 23 -4.49 11.78 10.19
CA ARG A 23 -3.76 10.84 9.34
C ARG A 23 -2.27 10.85 9.66
N MET A 24 -1.75 9.69 10.09
CA MET A 24 -0.31 9.48 10.30
C MET A 24 0.27 8.72 9.10
N ASN A 25 1.33 9.25 8.54
CA ASN A 25 2.11 8.59 7.48
C ASN A 25 3.38 7.97 8.09
N PRO A 26 4.03 7.04 7.39
CA PRO A 26 5.41 6.66 7.69
C PRO A 26 6.32 7.88 7.76
N LEU A 27 7.44 7.76 8.48
CA LEU A 27 8.41 8.85 8.62
C LEU A 27 8.92 9.29 7.23
N THR A 28 8.98 10.57 7.01
CA THR A 28 9.73 11.14 5.91
C THR A 28 11.23 10.89 6.12
N PHE A 29 12.04 10.97 5.05
CA PHE A 29 13.49 10.84 5.22
C PHE A 29 14.08 11.86 6.21
N ALA A 30 13.56 13.07 6.25
CA ALA A 30 14.04 14.09 7.20
C ALA A 30 13.77 13.69 8.65
N GLU A 31 12.59 13.17 8.96
CA GLU A 31 12.22 12.68 10.29
C GLU A 31 13.03 11.43 10.65
N PHE A 32 13.13 10.47 9.71
CA PHE A 32 13.98 9.29 9.88
C PHE A 32 15.42 9.68 10.16
N TYR A 33 15.99 10.58 9.35
CA TYR A 33 17.37 11.04 9.49
C TYR A 33 17.63 11.71 10.85
N SER A 34 16.68 12.49 11.35
CA SER A 34 16.82 13.15 12.66
C SER A 34 16.84 12.14 13.82
N ALA A 35 16.03 11.09 13.73
CA ALA A 35 15.90 10.05 14.76
C ALA A 35 16.92 8.90 14.61
N TYR A 36 17.61 8.80 13.47
CA TYR A 36 18.54 7.70 13.20
C TYR A 36 19.83 7.84 14.02
N GLU A 37 20.11 6.87 14.88
CA GLU A 37 21.26 6.85 15.80
C GLU A 37 22.53 6.24 15.18
N GLY A 38 22.42 5.60 14.03
CA GLY A 38 23.57 5.00 13.32
C GLY A 38 24.46 6.02 12.61
N ASP A 39 25.41 5.54 11.80
CA ASP A 39 26.24 6.39 10.96
C ASP A 39 25.37 7.14 9.94
N LYS A 40 25.29 8.46 10.09
CA LYS A 40 24.46 9.35 9.25
C LYS A 40 24.72 9.22 7.74
N ARG A 41 25.93 8.79 7.35
CA ARG A 41 26.28 8.53 5.93
C ARG A 41 25.48 7.34 5.35
N ASN A 42 25.03 6.41 6.20
CA ASN A 42 24.26 5.26 5.83
C ASN A 42 22.74 5.49 5.91
N ALA A 43 22.29 6.60 6.50
CA ALA A 43 20.88 6.84 6.79
C ALA A 43 19.98 6.76 5.54
N TRP A 44 20.45 7.29 4.41
CA TRP A 44 19.70 7.20 3.15
C TRP A 44 19.54 5.76 2.68
N ARG A 45 20.61 4.95 2.74
CA ARG A 45 20.58 3.54 2.37
C ARG A 45 19.63 2.76 3.27
N GLU A 46 19.68 3.00 4.59
CA GLU A 46 18.81 2.38 5.55
C GLU A 46 17.34 2.74 5.27
N TYR A 47 17.06 4.02 5.00
CA TYR A 47 15.71 4.50 4.72
C TYR A 47 15.11 3.88 3.46
N TYR A 48 15.81 3.90 2.31
CA TYR A 48 15.26 3.31 1.10
C TYR A 48 15.23 1.77 1.11
N THR A 49 15.94 1.13 2.06
CA THR A 49 15.94 -0.33 2.21
C THR A 49 14.80 -0.83 3.11
N TYR A 50 14.50 -0.09 4.18
CA TYR A 50 13.57 -0.54 5.21
C TYR A 50 12.34 0.36 5.38
N GLY A 51 12.26 1.46 4.69
CA GLY A 51 11.13 2.39 4.75
C GLY A 51 11.12 3.29 5.97
N GLY A 52 10.01 4.01 6.10
CA GLY A 52 9.77 5.01 7.13
C GLY A 52 9.00 4.51 8.35
N MET A 53 8.81 3.19 8.54
CA MET A 53 8.12 2.69 9.72
C MET A 53 8.93 2.96 10.99
N PRO A 54 8.38 3.72 12.00
CA PRO A 54 9.18 4.19 13.15
C PRO A 54 9.86 3.07 13.92
N PHE A 55 9.22 1.91 14.05
CA PHE A 55 9.77 0.79 14.82
C PHE A 55 11.05 0.21 14.21
N VAL A 56 11.28 0.39 12.90
CA VAL A 56 12.53 -0.03 12.22
C VAL A 56 13.76 0.62 12.84
N LEU A 57 13.63 1.85 13.34
CA LEU A 57 14.75 2.57 14.00
C LEU A 57 15.22 1.90 15.29
N SER A 58 14.35 1.18 16.00
CA SER A 58 14.69 0.47 17.23
C SER A 58 15.34 -0.91 17.00
N LEU A 59 15.27 -1.43 15.77
CA LEU A 59 15.81 -2.74 15.41
C LEU A 59 17.26 -2.60 14.93
N LYS A 60 18.13 -3.52 15.35
CA LYS A 60 19.58 -3.39 15.12
C LYS A 60 20.08 -4.19 13.92
N THR A 61 19.50 -5.36 13.66
CA THR A 61 19.98 -6.26 12.63
C THR A 61 19.10 -6.26 11.38
N HIS A 62 19.65 -6.68 10.27
CA HIS A 62 18.91 -6.88 9.02
C HIS A 62 17.80 -7.92 9.20
N GLU A 63 18.08 -8.99 9.91
CA GLU A 63 17.13 -10.08 10.16
C GLU A 63 15.91 -9.60 10.96
N GLU A 64 16.14 -8.81 12.02
CA GLU A 64 15.06 -8.25 12.84
C GLU A 64 14.16 -7.33 12.02
N ARG A 65 14.76 -6.41 11.25
CA ARG A 65 14.03 -5.46 10.39
C ARG A 65 13.24 -6.19 9.30
N SER A 66 13.90 -7.11 8.61
CA SER A 66 13.29 -7.89 7.54
C SER A 66 12.13 -8.75 8.06
N LYS A 67 12.30 -9.39 9.22
CA LYS A 67 11.23 -10.15 9.87
C LYS A 67 10.07 -9.26 10.26
N TYR A 68 10.35 -8.13 10.92
CA TYR A 68 9.31 -7.17 11.32
C TYR A 68 8.48 -6.69 10.11
N LEU A 69 9.14 -6.27 9.03
CA LEU A 69 8.45 -5.77 7.84
C LEU A 69 7.64 -6.86 7.14
N LYS A 70 8.15 -8.08 7.05
CA LYS A 70 7.40 -9.22 6.51
C LYS A 70 6.19 -9.57 7.37
N ASP A 71 6.37 -9.62 8.70
CA ASP A 71 5.27 -9.88 9.62
C ASP A 71 4.21 -8.78 9.57
N LEU A 72 4.62 -7.51 9.50
CA LEU A 72 3.71 -6.36 9.35
C LEU A 72 2.92 -6.46 8.04
N PHE A 73 3.58 -6.77 6.93
CA PHE A 73 2.94 -6.91 5.63
C PHE A 73 1.92 -8.06 5.63
N SER A 74 2.37 -9.28 5.96
CA SER A 74 1.53 -10.48 5.81
C SER A 74 0.47 -10.58 6.92
N LYS A 75 0.85 -10.35 8.18
CA LYS A 75 -0.03 -10.60 9.34
C LYS A 75 -0.92 -9.41 9.67
N THR A 76 -0.53 -8.19 9.28
CA THR A 76 -1.33 -7.00 9.59
C THR A 76 -2.04 -6.51 8.33
N TYR A 77 -1.30 -6.06 7.33
CA TYR A 77 -1.93 -5.41 6.17
C TYR A 77 -2.78 -6.36 5.33
N ILE A 78 -2.26 -7.53 4.99
CA ILE A 78 -3.02 -8.49 4.17
C ILE A 78 -4.18 -9.07 4.97
N SER A 79 -3.95 -9.49 6.22
CA SER A 79 -5.02 -10.03 7.07
C SER A 79 -6.14 -9.01 7.31
N ASP A 80 -5.79 -7.77 7.63
CA ASP A 80 -6.77 -6.69 7.83
C ASP A 80 -7.62 -6.45 6.57
N VAL A 81 -7.01 -6.45 5.38
CA VAL A 81 -7.72 -6.30 4.11
C VAL A 81 -8.66 -7.48 3.86
N LEU A 82 -8.20 -8.71 4.13
CA LEU A 82 -9.00 -9.93 3.95
C LEU A 82 -10.20 -9.94 4.90
N GLU A 83 -9.97 -9.72 6.19
CA GLU A 83 -11.00 -9.78 7.24
C GLU A 83 -12.05 -8.70 7.06
N HIS A 84 -11.64 -7.44 6.89
CA HIS A 84 -12.56 -6.32 6.73
C HIS A 84 -13.45 -6.48 5.50
N ASN A 85 -12.88 -6.93 4.39
CA ASN A 85 -13.60 -7.08 3.13
C ASN A 85 -14.22 -8.47 2.94
N LYS A 86 -14.14 -9.34 3.95
CA LYS A 86 -14.70 -10.71 3.94
C LYS A 86 -14.24 -11.49 2.70
N ILE A 87 -12.94 -11.41 2.40
CA ILE A 87 -12.34 -12.09 1.27
C ILE A 87 -11.86 -13.46 1.73
N GLU A 88 -12.46 -14.51 1.21
CA GLU A 88 -12.07 -15.89 1.47
C GLU A 88 -11.19 -16.43 0.34
N ASN A 89 -10.16 -17.21 0.69
CA ASN A 89 -9.33 -18.00 -0.23
C ASN A 89 -8.61 -17.23 -1.36
N ASN A 90 -8.30 -15.95 -1.16
CA ASN A 90 -7.65 -15.11 -2.18
C ASN A 90 -6.39 -14.37 -1.66
N GLN A 91 -5.79 -14.82 -0.56
CA GLN A 91 -4.56 -14.20 -0.02
C GLN A 91 -3.45 -14.16 -1.05
N ASP A 92 -3.20 -15.29 -1.73
CA ASP A 92 -2.15 -15.40 -2.76
C ASP A 92 -2.38 -14.41 -3.91
N VAL A 93 -3.64 -14.20 -4.29
CA VAL A 93 -3.99 -13.25 -5.37
C VAL A 93 -3.73 -11.81 -4.92
N LEU A 94 -4.00 -11.48 -3.66
CA LEU A 94 -3.73 -10.14 -3.11
C LEU A 94 -2.23 -9.86 -3.02
N GLU A 95 -1.44 -10.80 -2.49
CA GLU A 95 0.01 -10.67 -2.40
C GLU A 95 0.65 -10.57 -3.79
N GLU A 96 0.21 -11.39 -4.73
CA GLU A 96 0.68 -11.35 -6.12
C GLU A 96 0.32 -10.04 -6.82
N LEU A 97 -0.88 -9.50 -6.57
CA LEU A 97 -1.29 -8.21 -7.12
C LEU A 97 -0.37 -7.09 -6.63
N LEU A 98 -0.01 -7.08 -5.35
CA LEU A 98 0.96 -6.11 -4.81
C LEU A 98 2.34 -6.28 -5.43
N ASN A 99 2.80 -7.52 -5.65
CA ASN A 99 4.07 -7.80 -6.34
C ASN A 99 4.06 -7.26 -7.78
N PHE A 100 2.95 -7.42 -8.52
CA PHE A 100 2.83 -6.87 -9.87
C PHE A 100 2.79 -5.34 -9.86
N VAL A 101 2.09 -4.74 -8.90
CA VAL A 101 2.05 -3.28 -8.75
C VAL A 101 3.44 -2.75 -8.39
N SER A 102 4.20 -3.43 -7.52
CA SER A 102 5.55 -3.03 -7.13
C SER A 102 6.52 -3.05 -8.32
N SER A 103 6.44 -4.08 -9.17
CA SER A 103 7.25 -4.16 -10.38
C SER A 103 6.89 -3.12 -11.45
N ALA A 104 5.67 -2.55 -11.37
CA ALA A 104 5.13 -1.56 -12.29
C ALA A 104 5.02 -0.15 -11.68
N ILE A 105 5.70 0.09 -10.54
CA ILE A 105 5.65 1.37 -9.84
C ILE A 105 5.96 2.54 -10.78
N GLY A 106 5.15 3.60 -10.71
CA GLY A 106 5.30 4.79 -11.56
C GLY A 106 4.98 4.56 -13.05
N SER A 107 4.73 3.32 -13.48
CA SER A 107 4.31 3.01 -14.85
C SER A 107 2.80 3.14 -15.01
N LEU A 108 2.36 3.48 -16.22
CA LEU A 108 0.94 3.51 -16.55
C LEU A 108 0.38 2.08 -16.55
N THR A 109 -0.62 1.83 -15.71
CA THR A 109 -1.29 0.55 -15.62
C THR A 109 -2.81 0.72 -15.48
N ASN A 110 -3.53 -0.37 -15.65
CA ASN A 110 -4.97 -0.45 -15.41
C ASN A 110 -5.34 -1.89 -15.04
N PRO A 111 -6.57 -2.14 -14.54
CA PRO A 111 -7.02 -3.48 -14.15
C PRO A 111 -6.94 -4.51 -15.29
N ASN A 112 -7.22 -4.13 -16.53
CA ASN A 112 -7.13 -5.03 -17.69
C ASN A 112 -5.69 -5.49 -17.94
N LYS A 113 -4.70 -4.57 -17.87
CA LYS A 113 -3.28 -4.90 -18.02
C LYS A 113 -2.83 -5.86 -16.93
N LEU A 114 -3.23 -5.62 -15.67
CA LEU A 114 -2.93 -6.50 -14.56
C LEU A 114 -3.56 -7.89 -14.74
N CYS A 115 -4.83 -7.97 -15.15
CA CYS A 115 -5.49 -9.25 -15.47
C CYS A 115 -4.74 -10.05 -16.53
N ASN A 116 -4.27 -9.38 -17.59
CA ASN A 116 -3.48 -10.04 -18.62
C ASN A 116 -2.16 -10.57 -18.08
N THR A 117 -1.52 -9.84 -17.15
CA THR A 117 -0.31 -10.29 -16.44
C THR A 117 -0.60 -11.52 -15.60
N PHE A 118 -1.67 -11.53 -14.79
CA PHE A 118 -2.10 -12.72 -14.04
C PHE A 118 -2.32 -13.93 -14.94
N ARG A 119 -3.03 -13.74 -16.05
CA ARG A 119 -3.30 -14.81 -16.99
C ARG A 119 -2.04 -15.38 -17.65
N SER A 120 -1.11 -14.51 -18.03
CA SER A 120 0.12 -14.92 -18.74
C SER A 120 1.15 -15.56 -17.80
N MET A 121 1.29 -15.07 -16.57
CA MET A 121 2.35 -15.51 -15.66
C MET A 121 1.91 -16.65 -14.72
N ARG A 122 0.64 -16.69 -14.32
CA ARG A 122 0.14 -17.64 -13.31
C ARG A 122 -0.98 -18.55 -13.80
N GLN A 123 -1.48 -18.35 -15.03
CA GLN A 123 -2.65 -19.05 -15.58
C GLN A 123 -3.93 -18.85 -14.71
N VAL A 124 -3.93 -17.87 -13.82
CA VAL A 124 -5.07 -17.53 -12.97
C VAL A 124 -5.96 -16.55 -13.72
N ARG A 125 -7.26 -16.85 -13.78
CA ARG A 125 -8.27 -15.97 -14.37
C ARG A 125 -8.92 -15.13 -13.29
N VAL A 126 -8.55 -13.86 -13.23
CA VAL A 126 -9.19 -12.87 -12.36
C VAL A 126 -9.91 -11.85 -13.23
N ALA A 127 -11.13 -11.47 -12.86
CA ALA A 127 -11.86 -10.45 -13.60
C ALA A 127 -11.28 -9.05 -13.37
N PRO A 128 -11.28 -8.15 -14.37
CA PRO A 128 -10.82 -6.77 -14.19
C PRO A 128 -11.52 -6.02 -13.04
N ALA A 129 -12.83 -6.27 -12.85
CA ALA A 129 -13.59 -5.70 -11.76
C ALA A 129 -13.07 -6.16 -10.39
N THR A 130 -12.64 -7.41 -10.26
CA THR A 130 -12.04 -7.95 -9.02
C THR A 130 -10.69 -7.30 -8.74
N ILE A 131 -9.84 -7.14 -9.77
CA ILE A 131 -8.56 -6.43 -9.63
C ILE A 131 -8.79 -4.97 -9.21
N SER A 132 -9.73 -4.27 -9.85
CA SER A 132 -10.09 -2.90 -9.47
C SER A 132 -10.49 -2.82 -8.00
N LYS A 133 -11.36 -3.73 -7.56
CA LYS A 133 -11.84 -3.81 -6.18
C LYS A 133 -10.68 -4.05 -5.18
N TYR A 134 -9.75 -4.94 -5.51
CA TYR A 134 -8.60 -5.22 -4.64
C TYR A 134 -7.63 -4.02 -4.58
N LEU A 135 -7.42 -3.31 -5.70
CA LEU A 135 -6.64 -2.08 -5.69
C LEU A 135 -7.28 -0.99 -4.83
N ASP A 136 -8.62 -0.86 -4.89
CA ASP A 136 -9.34 0.08 -4.03
C ASP A 136 -9.22 -0.30 -2.54
N TYR A 137 -9.25 -1.59 -2.20
CA TYR A 137 -9.00 -2.05 -0.82
C TYR A 137 -7.60 -1.68 -0.32
N PHE A 138 -6.56 -1.82 -1.16
CA PHE A 138 -5.21 -1.40 -0.80
C PHE A 138 -5.09 0.12 -0.64
N ILE A 139 -5.85 0.89 -1.41
CA ILE A 139 -5.91 2.35 -1.26
C ILE A 139 -6.61 2.73 0.04
N ASP A 140 -7.71 2.06 0.38
CA ASP A 140 -8.46 2.29 1.61
C ASP A 140 -7.67 1.85 2.85
N ALA A 141 -6.80 0.85 2.72
CA ALA A 141 -5.84 0.43 3.74
C ALA A 141 -4.57 1.31 3.80
N PHE A 142 -4.47 2.36 2.98
CA PHE A 142 -3.28 3.23 2.84
C PHE A 142 -1.99 2.53 2.44
N ILE A 143 -2.07 1.35 1.84
CA ILE A 143 -0.92 0.64 1.29
C ILE A 143 -0.50 1.28 -0.03
N LEU A 144 -1.50 1.61 -0.88
CA LEU A 144 -1.29 2.21 -2.19
C LEU A 144 -1.90 3.61 -2.29
N ASN A 145 -1.27 4.43 -3.10
CA ASN A 145 -1.80 5.70 -3.59
C ASN A 145 -1.93 5.64 -5.10
N LYS A 146 -3.05 6.15 -5.64
CA LYS A 146 -3.24 6.28 -7.09
C LYS A 146 -3.02 7.71 -7.53
N ALA A 147 -2.26 7.89 -8.62
CA ALA A 147 -2.05 9.17 -9.26
C ALA A 147 -2.77 9.20 -10.61
N TYR A 148 -3.62 10.20 -10.77
CA TYR A 148 -4.34 10.45 -12.00
C TYR A 148 -3.48 11.24 -12.97
N ARG A 149 -3.68 11.00 -14.27
CA ARG A 149 -3.10 11.86 -15.29
C ARG A 149 -3.76 13.24 -15.21
N TYR A 150 -2.95 14.27 -15.08
CA TYR A 150 -3.45 15.64 -15.22
C TYR A 150 -3.68 15.94 -16.71
N ASP A 151 -4.91 16.29 -17.08
CA ASP A 151 -5.26 16.72 -18.44
C ASP A 151 -5.83 18.15 -18.36
N ILE A 152 -5.07 19.10 -18.91
CA ILE A 152 -5.44 20.52 -18.96
C ILE A 152 -6.76 20.74 -19.73
N LYS A 153 -7.12 19.86 -20.66
CA LYS A 153 -8.33 19.96 -21.47
C LYS A 153 -9.57 19.31 -20.85
N GLY A 154 -9.46 18.71 -19.66
CA GLY A 154 -10.58 18.31 -18.80
C GLY A 154 -11.51 17.20 -19.30
N LYS A 155 -11.18 16.49 -20.40
CA LYS A 155 -12.13 15.57 -21.06
C LYS A 155 -11.78 14.07 -20.97
N LYS A 156 -10.67 13.68 -20.31
CA LYS A 156 -10.17 12.28 -20.36
C LYS A 156 -9.85 11.65 -19.01
N TYR A 157 -10.65 11.92 -17.98
CA TYR A 157 -10.43 11.25 -16.68
C TYR A 157 -11.07 9.86 -16.56
N ILE A 158 -11.97 9.50 -17.47
CA ILE A 158 -12.64 8.21 -17.51
C ILE A 158 -11.81 7.30 -18.40
N ASP A 159 -11.41 6.13 -17.89
CA ASP A 159 -10.63 5.07 -18.58
C ASP A 159 -9.16 5.38 -18.94
N THR A 160 -8.54 6.42 -18.38
CA THR A 160 -7.09 6.60 -18.57
C THR A 160 -6.29 5.68 -17.65
N PRO A 161 -5.16 5.10 -18.13
CA PRO A 161 -4.26 4.37 -17.28
C PRO A 161 -3.76 5.25 -16.11
N LEU A 162 -3.72 4.69 -14.92
CA LEU A 162 -3.28 5.33 -13.69
C LEU A 162 -1.85 4.93 -13.35
N LYS A 163 -1.23 5.67 -12.44
CA LYS A 163 -0.01 5.24 -11.77
C LYS A 163 -0.32 4.90 -10.32
N TYR A 164 0.34 3.88 -9.82
CA TYR A 164 0.24 3.48 -8.42
C TYR A 164 1.59 3.65 -7.75
N TYR A 165 1.56 4.05 -6.49
CA TYR A 165 2.73 4.22 -5.63
C TYR A 165 2.42 3.62 -4.27
N PHE A 166 3.40 3.00 -3.63
CA PHE A 166 3.27 2.60 -2.24
C PHE A 166 3.33 3.82 -1.33
N SER A 167 2.71 3.72 -0.16
CA SER A 167 2.73 4.79 0.84
C SER A 167 4.06 4.85 1.59
N ASP A 168 4.82 3.74 1.57
CA ASP A 168 6.19 3.62 2.06
C ASP A 168 7.06 2.93 1.01
N VAL A 169 8.39 3.00 1.15
CA VAL A 169 9.36 2.37 0.23
C VAL A 169 9.59 0.91 0.53
#